data_9c00411bca102a47cbe5335ff4c2cc1d
#
_entry.id   9c00411bca102a47cbe5335ff4c2cc1d
#
_cell.length_a   1.000
_cell.length_b   1.000
_cell.length_c   1.000
_cell.angle_alpha   90.00
_cell.angle_beta   90.00
_cell.angle_gamma   90.00
#
_symmetry.space_group_name_H-M   'P 1'
#
loop_
_entity.id
_entity.type
_entity.pdbx_description
1 polymer ?
#
loop_
_entity_poly.entity_id
_entity_poly.type
_entity_poly.pdbx_seq_one_letter_code
_entity_poly.pdbx_strand_id
1 'polypeptide(L)'
;LIYIDFDGVIASTIETICDLYNYDFQYYSNYKRINWWDVDTWEFIELNCTTPEYIDQYFNQPRFFDNLKLIPNAEFAIQILLSKYDVCIVSMGNPANLLLKEKYIRSHPILRRCKFIGCMFKNHKDKSHIDMSNDIFIDDLASNLETSNAKTKICFGDDYSWNKDYTGARCYNWYDVLRYLKLIT
;
A
#
# COMPACT_ATOMS: atom_id res chain seq x y z
N LEU A 1 -19.09 4.00 -0.79
CA LEU A 1 -17.86 3.96 -0.02
C LEU A 1 -16.68 3.66 -0.94
N ILE A 2 -15.49 4.14 -0.61
CA ILE A 2 -14.24 3.76 -1.29
C ILE A 2 -13.34 3.08 -0.27
N TYR A 3 -12.91 1.86 -0.57
CA TYR A 3 -11.87 1.13 0.14
C TYR A 3 -10.54 1.32 -0.57
N ILE A 4 -9.48 1.64 0.16
CA ILE A 4 -8.15 1.91 -0.37
C ILE A 4 -7.13 1.12 0.43
N ASP A 5 -6.26 0.36 -0.24
CA ASP A 5 -5.12 -0.25 0.43
C ASP A 5 -4.13 0.80 0.93
N PHE A 6 -3.35 0.44 1.93
CA PHE A 6 -2.36 1.33 2.51
C PHE A 6 -0.98 1.20 1.83
N ASP A 7 -0.43 -0.02 1.79
CA ASP A 7 0.91 -0.28 1.27
C ASP A 7 0.90 -0.26 -0.27
N GLY A 8 1.83 0.44 -0.89
CA GLY A 8 1.90 0.53 -2.36
C GLY A 8 0.79 1.37 -3.02
N VAL A 9 -0.21 1.85 -2.26
CA VAL A 9 -1.31 2.69 -2.78
C VAL A 9 -1.30 4.08 -2.15
N ILE A 10 -1.33 4.16 -0.83
CA ILE A 10 -1.23 5.42 -0.09
C ILE A 10 0.22 5.70 0.31
N ALA A 11 0.88 4.68 0.84
CA ALA A 11 2.22 4.75 1.38
C ALA A 11 3.26 4.19 0.41
N SER A 12 4.39 4.89 0.26
CA SER A 12 5.54 4.49 -0.57
C SER A 12 6.37 3.44 0.17
N THR A 13 5.76 2.28 0.40
CA THR A 13 6.30 1.19 1.23
C THR A 13 7.61 0.65 0.67
N ILE A 14 7.67 0.36 -0.63
CA ILE A 14 8.87 -0.19 -1.29
C ILE A 14 10.04 0.80 -1.18
N GLU A 15 9.81 2.08 -1.46
CA GLU A 15 10.85 3.12 -1.34
C GLU A 15 11.40 3.20 0.08
N THR A 16 10.51 3.16 1.08
CA THR A 16 10.91 3.22 2.50
C THR A 16 11.75 2.01 2.90
N ILE A 17 11.38 0.81 2.44
CA ILE A 17 12.17 -0.41 2.68
C ILE A 17 13.55 -0.30 2.03
N CYS A 18 13.62 0.15 0.77
CA CYS A 18 14.89 0.35 0.08
C CYS A 18 15.79 1.37 0.82
N ASP A 19 15.22 2.48 1.28
CA ASP A 19 15.97 3.48 2.03
C ASP A 19 16.53 2.93 3.36
N LEU A 20 15.72 2.16 4.11
CA LEU A 20 16.16 1.51 5.35
C LEU A 20 17.23 0.45 5.08
N TYR A 21 17.05 -0.39 4.07
CA TYR A 21 18.04 -1.37 3.65
C TYR A 21 19.36 -0.70 3.26
N ASN A 22 19.31 0.33 2.41
CA ASN A 22 20.50 1.05 1.98
C ASN A 22 21.23 1.67 3.17
N TYR A 23 20.51 2.18 4.17
CA TYR A 23 21.10 2.72 5.38
C TYR A 23 21.74 1.62 6.27
N ASP A 24 21.05 0.51 6.48
CA ASP A 24 21.47 -0.53 7.41
C ASP A 24 22.64 -1.36 6.87
N PHE A 25 22.72 -1.59 5.56
CA PHE A 25 23.64 -2.52 4.94
C PHE A 25 24.77 -1.87 4.13
N GLN A 26 24.86 -0.55 4.05
CA GLN A 26 25.82 0.18 3.22
C GLN A 26 27.31 -0.18 3.46
N TYR A 27 27.65 -0.75 4.61
CA TYR A 27 29.01 -1.11 4.98
C TYR A 27 29.31 -2.62 4.82
N TYR A 28 28.34 -3.40 4.34
CA TYR A 28 28.57 -4.83 4.09
C TYR A 28 29.34 -5.03 2.79
N SER A 29 30.26 -6.01 2.77
CA SER A 29 31.17 -6.24 1.64
C SER A 29 30.44 -6.61 0.32
N ASN A 30 29.27 -7.24 0.43
CA ASN A 30 28.43 -7.61 -0.72
C ASN A 30 27.27 -6.65 -0.97
N TYR A 31 27.28 -5.49 -0.30
CA TYR A 31 26.22 -4.50 -0.48
C TYR A 31 26.18 -3.95 -1.90
N LYS A 32 24.96 -3.85 -2.42
CA LYS A 32 24.63 -3.07 -3.61
C LYS A 32 23.46 -2.17 -3.26
N ARG A 33 23.59 -0.89 -3.62
CA ARG A 33 22.49 0.05 -3.49
C ARG A 33 21.31 -0.43 -4.33
N ILE A 34 20.12 -0.40 -3.77
CA ILE A 34 18.86 -0.74 -4.43
C ILE A 34 17.95 0.49 -4.44
N ASN A 35 17.20 0.66 -5.51
CA ASN A 35 16.16 1.67 -5.60
C ASN A 35 14.81 0.97 -5.71
N TRP A 36 13.72 1.67 -5.43
CA TRP A 36 12.39 1.08 -5.44
C TRP A 36 12.01 0.48 -6.83
N TRP A 37 12.50 1.06 -7.92
CA TRP A 37 12.27 0.55 -9.29
C TRP A 37 13.08 -0.69 -9.65
N ASP A 38 14.03 -1.09 -8.83
CA ASP A 38 14.80 -2.32 -8.97
C ASP A 38 14.10 -3.52 -8.29
N VAL A 39 13.01 -3.26 -7.55
CA VAL A 39 12.25 -4.27 -6.80
C VAL A 39 11.07 -4.74 -7.64
N ASP A 40 10.98 -6.04 -7.89
CA ASP A 40 9.88 -6.68 -8.64
C ASP A 40 9.14 -7.76 -7.83
N THR A 41 9.65 -8.13 -6.65
CA THR A 41 9.02 -9.13 -5.80
C THR A 41 8.64 -8.56 -4.44
N TRP A 42 7.47 -8.97 -3.93
CA TRP A 42 7.03 -8.54 -2.60
C TRP A 42 7.88 -9.16 -1.48
N GLU A 43 8.57 -10.26 -1.75
CA GLU A 43 9.52 -10.90 -0.85
C GLU A 43 10.86 -10.16 -0.77
N PHE A 44 11.08 -9.12 -1.58
CA PHE A 44 12.29 -8.30 -1.62
C PHE A 44 13.57 -9.12 -1.80
N ILE A 45 13.53 -10.16 -2.64
CA ILE A 45 14.68 -11.04 -2.92
C ILE A 45 15.86 -10.30 -3.57
N GLU A 46 15.60 -9.12 -4.14
CA GLU A 46 16.60 -8.23 -4.73
C GLU A 46 17.54 -7.61 -3.68
N LEU A 47 17.15 -7.60 -2.40
CA LEU A 47 17.91 -7.06 -1.28
C LEU A 47 18.96 -8.08 -0.78
N ASN A 48 20.07 -8.17 -1.48
CA ASN A 48 21.05 -9.25 -1.42
C ASN A 48 21.84 -9.40 -0.10
N CYS A 49 21.80 -8.43 0.80
CA CYS A 49 22.51 -8.48 2.09
C CYS A 49 21.65 -9.05 3.24
N THR A 50 20.41 -9.40 2.98
CA THR A 50 19.44 -9.79 4.01
C THR A 50 18.47 -10.84 3.51
N THR A 51 17.54 -11.25 4.35
CA THR A 51 16.49 -12.22 4.03
C THR A 51 15.11 -11.59 4.05
N PRO A 52 14.10 -12.18 3.38
CA PRO A 52 12.72 -11.72 3.47
C PRO A 52 12.21 -11.57 4.90
N GLU A 53 12.56 -12.49 5.79
CA GLU A 53 12.15 -12.47 7.20
C GLU A 53 12.75 -11.27 7.96
N TYR A 54 13.95 -10.82 7.57
CA TYR A 54 14.53 -9.62 8.14
C TYR A 54 13.79 -8.37 7.66
N ILE A 55 13.44 -8.32 6.37
CA ILE A 55 12.67 -7.22 5.79
C ILE A 55 11.30 -7.10 6.43
N ASP A 56 10.64 -8.24 6.70
CA ASP A 56 9.34 -8.26 7.40
C ASP A 56 9.40 -7.58 8.78
N GLN A 57 10.57 -7.58 9.42
CA GLN A 57 10.74 -6.90 10.71
C GLN A 57 10.66 -5.37 10.59
N TYR A 58 10.99 -4.79 9.44
CA TYR A 58 10.86 -3.33 9.24
C TYR A 58 9.43 -2.87 9.46
N PHE A 59 8.45 -3.62 8.98
CA PHE A 59 7.03 -3.31 9.13
C PHE A 59 6.56 -3.22 10.58
N ASN A 60 7.33 -3.77 11.53
CA ASN A 60 7.02 -3.80 12.95
C ASN A 60 7.82 -2.75 13.75
N GLN A 61 8.58 -1.89 13.08
CA GLN A 61 9.46 -0.91 13.72
C GLN A 61 8.90 0.51 13.58
N PRO A 62 8.88 1.31 14.65
CA PRO A 62 8.49 2.72 14.57
C PRO A 62 9.28 3.51 13.52
N ARG A 63 10.58 3.22 13.36
CA ARG A 63 11.44 3.92 12.39
C ARG A 63 10.99 3.75 10.95
N PHE A 64 10.29 2.66 10.60
CA PHE A 64 9.69 2.51 9.29
C PHE A 64 8.65 3.62 9.06
N PHE A 65 7.76 3.80 10.01
CA PHE A 65 6.69 4.80 9.94
C PHE A 65 7.23 6.24 10.08
N ASP A 66 8.32 6.44 10.83
CA ASP A 66 9.00 7.74 10.96
C ASP A 66 9.63 8.19 9.62
N ASN A 67 9.99 7.24 8.75
CA ASN A 67 10.55 7.49 7.42
C ASN A 67 9.55 7.30 6.27
N LEU A 68 8.33 6.86 6.57
CA LEU A 68 7.32 6.53 5.57
C LEU A 68 6.84 7.78 4.84
N LYS A 69 6.97 7.77 3.51
CA LYS A 69 6.45 8.82 2.63
C LYS A 69 5.10 8.39 2.06
N LEU A 70 4.27 9.34 1.72
CA LEU A 70 3.09 9.07 0.90
C LEU A 70 3.48 9.00 -0.58
N ILE A 71 2.76 8.17 -1.32
CA ILE A 71 2.86 8.17 -2.78
C ILE A 71 2.48 9.57 -3.30
N PRO A 72 3.19 10.07 -4.34
CA PRO A 72 2.93 11.40 -4.89
C PRO A 72 1.44 11.64 -5.17
N ASN A 73 0.92 12.76 -4.69
CA ASN A 73 -0.49 13.19 -4.83
C ASN A 73 -1.53 12.34 -4.06
N ALA A 74 -1.15 11.35 -3.25
CA ALA A 74 -2.09 10.56 -2.46
C ALA A 74 -2.94 11.45 -1.53
N GLU A 75 -2.29 12.37 -0.82
CA GLU A 75 -2.95 13.29 0.10
C GLU A 75 -4.00 14.17 -0.62
N PHE A 76 -3.60 14.77 -1.74
CA PHE A 76 -4.50 15.58 -2.58
C PHE A 76 -5.68 14.76 -3.09
N ALA A 77 -5.43 13.56 -3.61
CA ALA A 77 -6.48 12.69 -4.12
C ALA A 77 -7.46 12.26 -3.02
N ILE A 78 -6.94 11.82 -1.87
CA ILE A 78 -7.77 11.42 -0.73
C ILE A 78 -8.64 12.60 -0.24
N GLN A 79 -8.11 13.81 -0.24
CA GLN A 79 -8.90 15.01 0.10
C GLN A 79 -10.08 15.22 -0.86
N ILE A 80 -9.87 15.02 -2.17
CA ILE A 80 -10.94 15.09 -3.18
C ILE A 80 -11.95 13.95 -2.96
N LEU A 81 -11.46 12.71 -2.75
CA LEU A 81 -12.33 11.57 -2.49
C LEU A 81 -13.22 11.79 -1.26
N LEU A 82 -12.66 12.31 -0.17
CA LEU A 82 -13.39 12.64 1.07
C LEU A 82 -14.48 13.71 0.88
N SER A 83 -14.43 14.50 -0.20
CA SER A 83 -15.50 15.47 -0.52
C SER A 83 -16.72 14.85 -1.18
N LYS A 84 -16.61 13.60 -1.68
CA LYS A 84 -17.64 12.91 -2.46
C LYS A 84 -18.03 11.56 -1.88
N TYR A 85 -17.15 10.92 -1.13
CA TYR A 85 -17.31 9.57 -0.64
C TYR A 85 -16.90 9.45 0.84
N ASP A 86 -17.47 8.48 1.51
CA ASP A 86 -16.83 7.91 2.69
C ASP A 86 -15.59 7.12 2.24
N VAL A 87 -14.45 7.35 2.89
CA VAL A 87 -13.18 6.67 2.56
C VAL A 87 -12.78 5.76 3.72
N CYS A 88 -12.43 4.53 3.40
CA CYS A 88 -11.94 3.53 4.33
C CYS A 88 -10.58 2.99 3.88
N ILE A 89 -9.55 3.17 4.68
CA ILE A 89 -8.25 2.56 4.47
C ILE A 89 -8.30 1.13 5.01
N VAL A 90 -7.95 0.15 4.17
CA VAL A 90 -7.96 -1.28 4.52
C VAL A 90 -6.57 -1.85 4.33
N SER A 91 -5.97 -2.41 5.36
CA SER A 91 -4.62 -2.96 5.24
C SER A 91 -4.48 -4.29 5.95
N MET A 92 -3.69 -5.18 5.35
CA MET A 92 -3.27 -6.44 5.95
C MET A 92 -2.03 -6.23 6.83
N GLY A 93 -1.89 -7.04 7.87
CA GLY A 93 -0.70 -6.99 8.71
C GLY A 93 -0.78 -7.91 9.93
N ASN A 94 0.33 -8.01 10.66
CA ASN A 94 0.31 -8.55 12.02
C ASN A 94 -0.14 -7.47 13.03
N PRO A 95 -0.49 -7.84 14.27
CA PRO A 95 -1.01 -6.87 15.25
C PRO A 95 -0.09 -5.66 15.50
N ALA A 96 1.23 -5.86 15.57
CA ALA A 96 2.19 -4.78 15.82
C ALA A 96 2.24 -3.80 14.64
N ASN A 97 2.29 -4.31 13.41
CA ASN A 97 2.27 -3.50 12.19
C ASN A 97 0.96 -2.70 12.07
N LEU A 98 -0.19 -3.36 12.28
CA LEU A 98 -1.50 -2.70 12.19
C LEU A 98 -1.66 -1.57 13.22
N LEU A 99 -1.14 -1.75 14.44
CA LEU A 99 -1.12 -0.70 15.46
C LEU A 99 -0.30 0.51 15.02
N LEU A 100 0.89 0.29 14.45
CA LEU A 100 1.75 1.35 13.95
C LEU A 100 1.14 2.05 12.74
N LYS A 101 0.51 1.31 11.81
CA LYS A 101 -0.24 1.88 10.68
C LYS A 101 -1.38 2.77 11.18
N GLU A 102 -2.18 2.30 12.11
CA GLU A 102 -3.28 3.10 12.66
C GLU A 102 -2.74 4.38 13.32
N LYS A 103 -1.68 4.28 14.14
CA LYS A 103 -1.03 5.44 14.74
C LYS A 103 -0.57 6.45 13.69
N TYR A 104 0.09 5.98 12.62
CA TYR A 104 0.52 6.82 11.51
C TYR A 104 -0.66 7.52 10.84
N ILE A 105 -1.71 6.76 10.48
CA ILE A 105 -2.94 7.30 9.85
C ILE A 105 -3.59 8.35 10.75
N ARG A 106 -3.72 8.10 12.06
CA ARG A 106 -4.32 9.04 13.02
C ARG A 106 -3.50 10.31 13.23
N SER A 107 -2.18 10.22 13.09
CA SER A 107 -1.29 11.40 13.19
C SER A 107 -1.32 12.29 11.94
N HIS A 108 -1.73 11.75 10.78
CA HIS A 108 -1.71 12.48 9.51
C HIS A 108 -2.97 13.36 9.33
N PRO A 109 -2.84 14.66 8.97
CA PRO A 109 -3.97 15.60 8.91
C PRO A 109 -5.15 15.17 8.02
N ILE A 110 -4.86 14.55 6.87
CA ILE A 110 -5.89 14.10 5.94
C ILE A 110 -6.32 12.66 6.22
N LEU A 111 -5.36 11.72 6.38
CA LEU A 111 -5.68 10.30 6.54
C LEU A 111 -6.50 10.01 7.80
N ARG A 112 -6.32 10.78 8.88
CA ARG A 112 -7.11 10.63 10.13
C ARG A 112 -8.62 10.79 9.93
N ARG A 113 -9.05 11.39 8.80
CA ARG A 113 -10.46 11.57 8.43
C ARG A 113 -11.06 10.31 7.80
N CYS A 114 -10.21 9.38 7.35
CA CYS A 114 -10.63 8.10 6.80
C CYS A 114 -10.97 7.11 7.93
N LYS A 115 -11.88 6.19 7.65
CA LYS A 115 -12.04 4.98 8.47
C LYS A 115 -10.80 4.10 8.29
N PHE A 116 -10.49 3.24 9.26
CA PHE A 116 -9.41 2.27 9.15
C PHE A 116 -9.90 0.87 9.53
N ILE A 117 -9.59 -0.11 8.69
CA ILE A 117 -9.83 -1.53 8.94
C ILE A 117 -8.49 -2.26 8.81
N GLY A 118 -7.99 -2.76 9.93
CA GLY A 118 -6.81 -3.62 9.97
C GLY A 118 -7.20 -5.09 9.90
N CYS A 119 -6.74 -5.81 8.88
CA CYS A 119 -6.99 -7.22 8.65
C CYS A 119 -5.77 -8.03 9.10
N MET A 120 -5.93 -8.87 10.14
CA MET A 120 -4.81 -9.67 10.65
C MET A 120 -4.56 -10.89 9.78
N PHE A 121 -3.33 -11.10 9.33
CA PHE A 121 -2.90 -12.28 8.55
C PHE A 121 -3.29 -13.62 9.18
N LYS A 122 -3.27 -13.72 10.51
CA LYS A 122 -3.67 -14.96 11.21
C LYS A 122 -5.15 -15.30 11.09
N ASN A 123 -6.00 -14.32 10.79
CA ASN A 123 -7.45 -14.48 10.73
C ASN A 123 -7.98 -14.49 9.29
N HIS A 124 -7.28 -13.82 8.38
CA HIS A 124 -7.73 -13.59 7.01
C HIS A 124 -6.57 -13.80 6.04
N LYS A 125 -6.84 -14.53 4.97
CA LYS A 125 -5.88 -14.74 3.89
C LYS A 125 -5.74 -13.50 3.01
N ASP A 126 -6.83 -12.78 2.85
CA ASP A 126 -6.99 -11.60 2.00
C ASP A 126 -8.12 -10.70 2.53
N LYS A 127 -8.57 -9.75 1.72
CA LYS A 127 -9.62 -8.79 2.07
C LYS A 127 -11.04 -9.23 1.68
N SER A 128 -11.23 -10.47 1.18
CA SER A 128 -12.53 -10.98 0.67
C SER A 128 -13.64 -11.08 1.72
N HIS A 129 -13.28 -11.09 2.99
CA HIS A 129 -14.24 -11.10 4.11
C HIS A 129 -14.97 -9.77 4.32
N ILE A 130 -14.52 -8.69 3.66
CA ILE A 130 -15.14 -7.37 3.72
C ILE A 130 -16.18 -7.27 2.60
N ASP A 131 -17.44 -6.98 2.94
CA ASP A 131 -18.45 -6.74 1.92
C ASP A 131 -18.27 -5.36 1.28
N MET A 132 -17.89 -5.37 0.00
CA MET A 132 -17.67 -4.22 -0.86
C MET A 132 -18.60 -4.22 -2.08
N SER A 133 -19.68 -5.02 -2.06
CA SER A 133 -20.53 -5.34 -3.23
C SER A 133 -21.13 -4.13 -3.96
N ASN A 134 -21.22 -2.99 -3.28
CA ASN A 134 -21.71 -1.73 -3.85
C ASN A 134 -20.66 -0.63 -3.93
N ASP A 135 -19.41 -0.95 -3.66
CA ASP A 135 -18.34 -0.02 -3.38
C ASP A 135 -17.21 -0.07 -4.40
N ILE A 136 -16.25 0.84 -4.26
CA ILE A 136 -15.02 0.92 -5.04
C ILE A 136 -13.89 0.37 -4.18
N PHE A 137 -13.03 -0.45 -4.76
CA PHE A 137 -11.81 -0.95 -4.11
C PHE A 137 -10.57 -0.63 -4.95
N ILE A 138 -9.57 -0.03 -4.32
CA ILE A 138 -8.28 0.35 -4.91
C ILE A 138 -7.18 -0.39 -4.15
N ASP A 139 -6.43 -1.23 -4.85
CA ASP A 139 -5.37 -2.07 -4.26
C ASP A 139 -4.28 -2.30 -5.32
N ASP A 140 -3.03 -2.43 -4.92
CA ASP A 140 -1.93 -2.76 -5.85
C ASP A 140 -1.72 -4.26 -6.01
N LEU A 141 -2.35 -5.09 -5.17
CA LEU A 141 -2.26 -6.54 -5.22
C LEU A 141 -3.44 -7.14 -5.99
N ALA A 142 -3.16 -7.74 -7.17
CA ALA A 142 -4.17 -8.32 -8.04
C ALA A 142 -5.06 -9.35 -7.32
N SER A 143 -4.49 -10.23 -6.51
CA SER A 143 -5.24 -11.26 -5.79
C SER A 143 -6.28 -10.70 -4.81
N ASN A 144 -6.01 -9.57 -4.17
CA ASN A 144 -6.99 -8.87 -3.32
C ASN A 144 -8.17 -8.36 -4.14
N LEU A 145 -7.89 -7.80 -5.32
CA LEU A 145 -8.93 -7.32 -6.23
C LEU A 145 -9.78 -8.47 -6.76
N GLU A 146 -9.15 -9.57 -7.18
CA GLU A 146 -9.82 -10.74 -7.75
C GLU A 146 -10.75 -11.40 -6.74
N THR A 147 -10.30 -11.61 -5.51
CA THR A 147 -11.08 -12.27 -4.45
C THR A 147 -12.15 -11.37 -3.83
N SER A 148 -12.03 -10.05 -3.92
CA SER A 148 -13.02 -9.11 -3.40
C SER A 148 -14.33 -9.19 -4.19
N ASN A 149 -15.45 -8.83 -3.54
CA ASN A 149 -16.74 -8.67 -4.20
C ASN A 149 -17.03 -7.21 -4.61
N ALA A 150 -16.02 -6.33 -4.63
CA ALA A 150 -16.20 -4.92 -4.94
C ALA A 150 -16.82 -4.71 -6.33
N LYS A 151 -17.77 -3.77 -6.42
CA LYS A 151 -18.44 -3.42 -7.68
C LYS A 151 -17.48 -2.79 -8.69
N THR A 152 -16.58 -1.94 -8.23
CA THR A 152 -15.54 -1.32 -9.05
C THR A 152 -14.20 -1.64 -8.42
N LYS A 153 -13.29 -2.21 -9.21
CA LYS A 153 -11.97 -2.64 -8.79
C LYS A 153 -10.92 -1.90 -9.60
N ILE A 154 -9.97 -1.27 -8.95
CA ILE A 154 -8.91 -0.50 -9.59
C ILE A 154 -7.57 -1.02 -9.09
N CYS A 155 -6.78 -1.59 -10.00
CA CYS A 155 -5.38 -1.93 -9.74
C CYS A 155 -4.55 -0.65 -9.79
N PHE A 156 -3.79 -0.39 -8.72
CA PHE A 156 -3.01 0.84 -8.60
C PHE A 156 -1.52 0.59 -8.80
N GLY A 157 -0.84 1.55 -9.41
CA GLY A 157 0.61 1.59 -9.51
C GLY A 157 1.19 0.89 -10.74
N ASP A 158 2.52 0.77 -10.75
CA ASP A 158 3.30 0.18 -11.84
C ASP A 158 3.08 -1.33 -11.97
N ASP A 159 3.59 -1.90 -13.07
CA ASP A 159 3.50 -3.33 -13.36
C ASP A 159 4.57 -4.10 -12.58
N TYR A 160 4.18 -4.63 -11.42
CA TYR A 160 4.98 -5.53 -10.60
C TYR A 160 4.59 -7.00 -10.80
N SER A 161 5.41 -7.93 -10.38
CA SER A 161 5.13 -9.36 -10.48
C SER A 161 3.79 -9.77 -9.84
N TRP A 162 3.34 -9.07 -8.81
CA TRP A 162 2.08 -9.36 -8.09
C TRP A 162 0.82 -8.73 -8.71
N ASN A 163 0.97 -7.90 -9.74
CA ASN A 163 -0.19 -7.23 -10.35
C ASN A 163 -0.17 -7.09 -11.87
N LYS A 164 0.95 -7.37 -12.55
CA LYS A 164 1.12 -7.15 -14.00
C LYS A 164 0.09 -7.88 -14.87
N ASP A 165 -0.39 -9.04 -14.41
CA ASP A 165 -1.34 -9.87 -15.16
C ASP A 165 -2.81 -9.51 -14.85
N TYR A 166 -3.06 -8.48 -14.03
CA TYR A 166 -4.42 -8.03 -13.74
C TYR A 166 -5.08 -7.42 -14.98
N THR A 167 -6.24 -7.96 -15.37
CA THR A 167 -6.94 -7.58 -16.61
C THR A 167 -8.04 -6.54 -16.43
N GLY A 168 -8.31 -6.12 -15.18
CA GLY A 168 -9.31 -5.09 -14.86
C GLY A 168 -8.81 -3.65 -15.07
N ALA A 169 -9.54 -2.69 -14.52
CA ALA A 169 -9.13 -1.29 -14.58
C ALA A 169 -7.81 -1.06 -13.84
N ARG A 170 -6.89 -0.33 -14.47
CA ARG A 170 -5.59 0.05 -13.90
C ARG A 170 -5.43 1.57 -13.90
N CYS A 171 -4.88 2.08 -12.83
CA CYS A 171 -4.49 3.48 -12.66
C CYS A 171 -3.05 3.53 -12.15
N TYR A 172 -2.15 4.16 -12.88
CA TYR A 172 -0.72 4.19 -12.55
C TYR A 172 -0.38 5.22 -11.45
N ASN A 173 -1.26 6.17 -11.23
CA ASN A 173 -1.09 7.22 -10.25
C ASN A 173 -2.44 7.77 -9.76
N TRP A 174 -2.41 8.65 -8.77
CA TRP A 174 -3.61 9.20 -8.18
C TRP A 174 -4.42 10.12 -9.11
N TYR A 175 -3.79 10.78 -10.08
CA TYR A 175 -4.54 11.56 -11.09
C TYR A 175 -5.35 10.64 -12.01
N ASP A 176 -4.81 9.46 -12.37
CA ASP A 176 -5.54 8.47 -13.17
C ASP A 176 -6.76 7.96 -12.39
N VAL A 177 -6.64 7.71 -11.08
CA VAL A 177 -7.76 7.34 -10.22
C VAL A 177 -8.85 8.42 -10.25
N LEU A 178 -8.47 9.68 -10.04
CA LEU A 178 -9.43 10.79 -10.03
C LEU A 178 -10.11 10.99 -11.39
N ARG A 179 -9.39 10.82 -12.52
CA ARG A 179 -9.97 10.86 -13.88
C ARG A 179 -10.90 9.68 -14.12
N TYR A 180 -10.48 8.47 -13.76
CA TYR A 180 -11.30 7.26 -13.88
C TYR A 180 -12.64 7.42 -13.15
N LEU A 181 -12.61 8.00 -11.96
CA LEU A 181 -13.80 8.29 -11.16
C LEU A 181 -14.54 9.58 -11.60
N LYS A 182 -14.05 10.27 -12.64
CA LYS A 182 -14.62 11.52 -13.19
C LYS A 182 -14.71 12.65 -12.14
N LEU A 183 -13.72 12.74 -11.27
CA LEU A 183 -13.64 13.76 -10.22
C LEU A 183 -12.79 14.97 -10.65
N ILE A 184 -11.97 14.79 -11.65
CA ILE A 184 -11.20 15.84 -12.34
C ILE A 184 -11.28 15.62 -13.85
N THR A 185 -10.97 16.65 -14.63
CA THR A 185 -10.90 16.64 -16.10
C THR A 185 -9.53 16.13 -16.59
#